data_0bbf8c6c234760661f306c55b125a5e5
#
_entry.id   0bbf8c6c234760661f306c55b125a5e5
#
_cell.length_a   1.000
_cell.length_b   1.000
_cell.length_c   1.000
_cell.angle_alpha   90.00
_cell.angle_beta   90.00
_cell.angle_gamma   90.00
#
_symmetry.space_group_name_H-M   'P 1'
#
loop_
_entity.id
_entity.type
_entity.pdbx_description
1 polymer ?
#
loop_
_entity_poly.entity_id
_entity_poly.type
_entity_poly.pdbx_seq_one_letter_code
_entity_poly.pdbx_strand_id
1 'polypeptide(L)'
;MKTNAIKFVTTVFCVLFLAAVTTQVRADAGEEEFDQGYKAFLSRDFATAAQWWKKAAEKNHARAQNGLGVLYRDGDLGKPDPKQAAYWFHRSAENGYAFAMFSLGILYRDGQGVPRDDIEAYKWFDIASAINFDPKSQFQRDLLAQRMSPEAVTEAKKRAQDWFNAFFFGKSSV
;
A
#
# COMPACT_ATOMS: atom_id res chain seq x y z
N MET A 1 -41.86 -0.19 -26.08
CA MET A 1 -41.24 -0.33 -24.76
C MET A 1 -40.07 -1.34 -24.69
N LYS A 2 -39.87 -2.25 -25.67
CA LYS A 2 -38.78 -3.26 -25.65
C LYS A 2 -37.38 -2.73 -26.05
N THR A 3 -37.28 -1.65 -26.82
CA THR A 3 -36.03 -1.07 -27.34
C THR A 3 -35.20 -0.33 -26.30
N ASN A 4 -35.81 0.20 -25.24
CA ASN A 4 -35.05 0.94 -24.19
C ASN A 4 -34.38 0.01 -23.17
N ALA A 5 -34.94 -1.16 -22.93
CA ALA A 5 -34.37 -2.16 -22.01
C ALA A 5 -33.10 -2.78 -22.60
N ILE A 6 -33.04 -3.04 -23.90
CA ILE A 6 -31.90 -3.62 -24.58
C ILE A 6 -30.71 -2.61 -24.58
N LYS A 7 -31.00 -1.31 -24.83
CA LYS A 7 -29.96 -0.27 -24.78
C LYS A 7 -29.39 -0.09 -23.36
N PHE A 8 -30.23 -0.18 -22.35
CA PHE A 8 -29.77 -0.06 -20.95
C PHE A 8 -28.89 -1.23 -20.52
N VAL A 9 -29.27 -2.47 -20.88
CA VAL A 9 -28.47 -3.68 -20.57
C VAL A 9 -27.12 -3.66 -21.28
N THR A 10 -27.06 -3.26 -22.57
CA THR A 10 -25.79 -3.15 -23.30
C THR A 10 -24.88 -2.06 -22.73
N THR A 11 -25.44 -0.93 -22.30
CA THR A 11 -24.62 0.17 -21.71
C THR A 11 -24.05 -0.25 -20.35
N VAL A 12 -24.84 -0.92 -19.50
CA VAL A 12 -24.36 -1.43 -18.20
C VAL A 12 -23.29 -2.51 -18.39
N PHE A 13 -23.47 -3.42 -19.36
CA PHE A 13 -22.47 -4.45 -19.66
C PHE A 13 -21.16 -3.86 -20.20
N CYS A 14 -21.22 -2.84 -21.07
CA CYS A 14 -20.02 -2.14 -21.55
C CYS A 14 -19.29 -1.39 -20.43
N VAL A 15 -20.00 -0.75 -19.52
CA VAL A 15 -19.38 -0.04 -18.39
C VAL A 15 -18.73 -1.03 -17.41
N LEU A 16 -19.39 -2.15 -17.11
CA LEU A 16 -18.82 -3.19 -16.25
C LEU A 16 -17.63 -3.90 -16.91
N PHE A 17 -17.69 -4.14 -18.22
CA PHE A 17 -16.59 -4.73 -18.97
C PHE A 17 -15.39 -3.78 -19.08
N LEU A 18 -15.61 -2.49 -19.35
CA LEU A 18 -14.56 -1.46 -19.33
C LEU A 18 -13.94 -1.30 -17.94
N ALA A 19 -14.73 -1.32 -16.88
CA ALA A 19 -14.23 -1.28 -15.52
C ALA A 19 -13.41 -2.52 -15.17
N ALA A 20 -13.83 -3.72 -15.61
CA ALA A 20 -13.08 -4.95 -15.41
C ALA A 20 -11.76 -4.96 -16.19
N VAL A 21 -11.75 -4.50 -17.45
CA VAL A 21 -10.54 -4.40 -18.28
C VAL A 21 -9.57 -3.36 -17.71
N THR A 22 -10.06 -2.22 -17.22
CA THR A 22 -9.20 -1.19 -16.63
C THR A 22 -8.58 -1.63 -15.30
N THR A 23 -9.30 -2.41 -14.49
CA THR A 23 -8.75 -3.01 -13.27
C THR A 23 -7.72 -4.09 -13.57
N GLN A 24 -7.95 -4.93 -14.58
CA GLN A 24 -6.99 -5.96 -15.01
C GLN A 24 -5.69 -5.32 -15.53
N VAL A 25 -5.79 -4.36 -16.44
CA VAL A 25 -4.62 -3.63 -16.99
C VAL A 25 -3.84 -2.90 -15.89
N ARG A 26 -4.52 -2.42 -14.84
CA ARG A 26 -3.87 -1.76 -13.71
C ARG A 26 -3.19 -2.77 -12.78
N ALA A 27 -3.75 -3.97 -12.62
CA ALA A 27 -3.14 -5.05 -11.83
C ALA A 27 -1.87 -5.60 -12.48
N ASP A 28 -1.84 -5.66 -13.82
CA ASP A 28 -0.72 -6.23 -14.58
C ASP A 28 0.38 -5.20 -14.89
N ALA A 29 0.14 -3.91 -14.57
CA ALA A 29 1.12 -2.86 -14.86
C ALA A 29 2.39 -3.02 -14.02
N GLY A 30 3.48 -3.42 -14.66
CA GLY A 30 4.80 -3.59 -14.04
C GLY A 30 5.06 -4.98 -13.45
N GLU A 31 4.18 -5.97 -13.68
CA GLU A 31 4.39 -7.33 -13.17
C GLU A 31 5.64 -7.98 -13.80
N GLU A 32 5.88 -7.78 -15.11
CA GLU A 32 7.08 -8.30 -15.79
C GLU A 32 8.36 -7.72 -15.18
N GLU A 33 8.41 -6.41 -14.96
CA GLU A 33 9.56 -5.75 -14.32
C GLU A 33 9.69 -6.18 -12.87
N PHE A 34 8.58 -6.37 -12.17
CA PHE A 34 8.62 -6.90 -10.81
C PHE A 34 9.23 -8.29 -10.78
N ASP A 35 8.84 -9.19 -11.67
CA ASP A 35 9.36 -10.55 -11.74
C ASP A 35 10.86 -10.60 -12.08
N GLN A 36 11.34 -9.73 -12.99
CA GLN A 36 12.78 -9.61 -13.27
C GLN A 36 13.54 -9.14 -12.03
N GLY A 37 13.01 -8.14 -11.34
CA GLY A 37 13.57 -7.68 -10.06
C GLY A 37 13.56 -8.76 -8.99
N TYR A 38 12.50 -9.55 -8.90
CA TYR A 38 12.41 -10.64 -7.93
C TYR A 38 13.41 -11.77 -8.19
N LYS A 39 13.64 -12.13 -9.46
CA LYS A 39 14.71 -13.08 -9.85
C LYS A 39 16.10 -12.57 -9.43
N ALA A 40 16.39 -11.30 -9.69
CA ALA A 40 17.65 -10.68 -9.27
C ALA A 40 17.78 -10.67 -7.73
N PHE A 41 16.72 -10.34 -7.02
CA PHE A 41 16.67 -10.37 -5.55
C PHE A 41 16.99 -11.77 -4.98
N LEU A 42 16.40 -12.82 -5.54
CA LEU A 42 16.67 -14.20 -5.13
C LEU A 42 18.14 -14.60 -5.37
N SER A 43 18.77 -14.02 -6.38
CA SER A 43 20.20 -14.20 -6.67
C SER A 43 21.10 -13.27 -5.84
N ARG A 44 20.53 -12.46 -4.93
CA ARG A 44 21.20 -11.43 -4.12
C ARG A 44 21.85 -10.31 -4.94
N ASP A 45 21.47 -10.16 -6.20
CA ASP A 45 21.82 -9.00 -7.01
C ASP A 45 20.83 -7.85 -6.74
N PHE A 46 21.01 -7.23 -5.58
CA PHE A 46 20.11 -6.19 -5.10
C PHE A 46 20.16 -4.91 -5.96
N ALA A 47 21.28 -4.64 -6.58
CA ALA A 47 21.41 -3.50 -7.49
C ALA A 47 20.54 -3.67 -8.73
N THR A 48 20.59 -4.84 -9.38
CA THR A 48 19.73 -5.18 -10.51
C THR A 48 18.27 -5.28 -10.08
N ALA A 49 17.99 -5.86 -8.92
CA ALA A 49 16.63 -5.91 -8.36
C ALA A 49 16.03 -4.50 -8.21
N ALA A 50 16.79 -3.58 -7.64
CA ALA A 50 16.34 -2.19 -7.46
C ALA A 50 16.07 -1.48 -8.80
N GLN A 51 16.87 -1.74 -9.84
CA GLN A 51 16.66 -1.15 -11.17
C GLN A 51 15.33 -1.61 -11.78
N TRP A 52 15.05 -2.92 -11.74
CA TRP A 52 13.81 -3.47 -12.24
C TRP A 52 12.60 -3.03 -11.42
N TRP A 53 12.71 -3.08 -10.09
CA TRP A 53 11.64 -2.63 -9.21
C TRP A 53 11.34 -1.14 -9.32
N LYS A 54 12.33 -0.28 -9.63
CA LYS A 54 12.06 1.13 -9.94
C LYS A 54 11.16 1.28 -11.17
N LYS A 55 11.43 0.53 -12.25
CA LYS A 55 10.58 0.54 -13.45
C LYS A 55 9.15 0.10 -13.16
N ALA A 56 8.99 -0.98 -12.38
CA ALA A 56 7.67 -1.43 -11.93
C ALA A 56 6.99 -0.39 -11.01
N ALA A 57 7.74 0.20 -10.08
CA ALA A 57 7.24 1.20 -9.14
C ALA A 57 6.76 2.49 -9.82
N GLU A 58 7.35 2.88 -10.94
CA GLU A 58 6.89 4.00 -11.79
C GLU A 58 5.50 3.73 -12.39
N LYS A 59 5.17 2.46 -12.62
CA LYS A 59 3.85 1.98 -13.03
C LYS A 59 2.88 1.79 -11.85
N ASN A 60 3.23 2.25 -10.65
CA ASN A 60 2.50 2.07 -9.39
C ASN A 60 2.37 0.62 -8.92
N HIS A 61 3.27 -0.26 -9.30
CA HIS A 61 3.29 -1.65 -8.86
C HIS A 61 3.63 -1.74 -7.36
N ALA A 62 2.63 -2.01 -6.51
CA ALA A 62 2.75 -1.90 -5.06
C ALA A 62 3.79 -2.85 -4.44
N ARG A 63 3.90 -4.10 -4.95
CA ARG A 63 4.89 -5.07 -4.46
C ARG A 63 6.33 -4.62 -4.76
N ALA A 64 6.56 -4.02 -5.94
CA ALA A 64 7.87 -3.48 -6.29
C ALA A 64 8.25 -2.28 -5.42
N GLN A 65 7.30 -1.39 -5.15
CA GLN A 65 7.49 -0.28 -4.21
C GLN A 65 7.84 -0.80 -2.81
N ASN A 66 7.15 -1.83 -2.32
CA ASN A 66 7.51 -2.46 -1.05
C ASN A 66 8.91 -3.09 -1.09
N GLY A 67 9.26 -3.78 -2.18
CA GLY A 67 10.60 -4.35 -2.36
C GLY A 67 11.71 -3.30 -2.28
N LEU A 68 11.54 -2.15 -2.93
CA LEU A 68 12.45 -1.01 -2.80
C LEU A 68 12.55 -0.51 -1.36
N GLY A 69 11.41 -0.39 -0.67
CA GLY A 69 11.39 -0.02 0.75
C GLY A 69 12.22 -0.96 1.62
N VAL A 70 12.13 -2.26 1.37
CA VAL A 70 12.93 -3.29 2.08
C VAL A 70 14.42 -3.13 1.77
N LEU A 71 14.83 -3.00 0.50
CA LEU A 71 16.24 -2.84 0.14
C LEU A 71 16.88 -1.61 0.80
N TYR A 72 16.15 -0.49 0.88
CA TYR A 72 16.63 0.71 1.54
C TYR A 72 16.65 0.56 3.07
N ARG A 73 15.63 -0.09 3.66
CA ARG A 73 15.60 -0.32 5.12
C ARG A 73 16.74 -1.20 5.58
N ASP A 74 17.00 -2.29 4.86
CA ASP A 74 17.98 -3.32 5.25
C ASP A 74 19.42 -2.93 4.86
N GLY A 75 19.57 -1.92 3.99
CA GLY A 75 20.89 -1.44 3.55
C GLY A 75 21.50 -2.29 2.44
N ASP A 76 20.71 -3.12 1.77
CA ASP A 76 21.16 -4.00 0.70
C ASP A 76 21.70 -3.24 -0.53
N LEU A 77 21.47 -1.92 -0.60
CA LEU A 77 22.03 -1.02 -1.62
C LEU A 77 23.27 -0.24 -1.12
N GLY A 78 23.92 -0.72 -0.04
CA GLY A 78 25.12 -0.15 0.54
C GLY A 78 25.00 0.13 2.03
N LYS A 79 24.11 1.04 2.43
CA LYS A 79 23.78 1.33 3.83
C LYS A 79 22.28 1.58 4.00
N PRO A 80 21.73 1.33 5.19
CA PRO A 80 20.35 1.65 5.48
C PRO A 80 20.02 3.13 5.21
N ASP A 81 18.91 3.36 4.50
CA ASP A 81 18.35 4.70 4.29
C ASP A 81 16.87 4.68 4.71
N PRO A 82 16.57 4.97 5.98
CA PRO A 82 15.23 4.90 6.49
C PRO A 82 14.30 5.96 5.86
N LYS A 83 14.81 7.06 5.32
CA LYS A 83 13.99 8.05 4.62
C LYS A 83 13.51 7.52 3.27
N GLN A 84 14.39 6.88 2.50
CA GLN A 84 14.02 6.21 1.26
C GLN A 84 13.09 5.02 1.53
N ALA A 85 13.34 4.26 2.58
CA ALA A 85 12.45 3.16 2.98
C ALA A 85 11.04 3.68 3.29
N ALA A 86 10.91 4.74 4.08
CA ALA A 86 9.63 5.37 4.39
C ALA A 86 8.91 5.88 3.13
N TYR A 87 9.63 6.53 2.21
CA TYR A 87 9.07 7.00 0.94
C TYR A 87 8.45 5.86 0.13
N TRP A 88 9.18 4.76 -0.03
CA TRP A 88 8.71 3.64 -0.84
C TRP A 88 7.61 2.83 -0.16
N PHE A 89 7.69 2.62 1.16
CA PHE A 89 6.60 1.98 1.90
C PHE A 89 5.32 2.82 1.87
N HIS A 90 5.42 4.16 1.94
CA HIS A 90 4.27 5.06 1.84
C HIS A 90 3.57 4.90 0.49
N ARG A 91 4.32 4.97 -0.61
CA ARG A 91 3.76 4.76 -1.95
C ARG A 91 3.11 3.38 -2.11
N SER A 92 3.74 2.33 -1.59
CA SER A 92 3.21 0.98 -1.62
C SER A 92 1.92 0.85 -0.78
N ALA A 93 1.90 1.45 0.40
CA ALA A 93 0.73 1.47 1.27
C ALA A 93 -0.45 2.21 0.65
N GLU A 94 -0.20 3.36 0.00
CA GLU A 94 -1.23 4.10 -0.75
C GLU A 94 -1.78 3.31 -1.96
N ASN A 95 -1.00 2.38 -2.51
CA ASN A 95 -1.47 1.44 -3.53
C ASN A 95 -2.08 0.14 -2.93
N GLY A 96 -2.40 0.13 -1.63
CA GLY A 96 -3.17 -0.92 -0.99
C GLY A 96 -2.37 -2.14 -0.52
N TYR A 97 -1.02 -2.09 -0.50
CA TYR A 97 -0.22 -3.24 -0.11
C TYR A 97 -0.05 -3.34 1.42
N ALA A 98 -0.73 -4.31 2.03
CA ALA A 98 -0.80 -4.42 3.49
C ALA A 98 0.55 -4.63 4.19
N PHE A 99 1.51 -5.33 3.58
CA PHE A 99 2.85 -5.49 4.17
C PHE A 99 3.61 -4.15 4.26
N ALA A 100 3.41 -3.26 3.27
CA ALA A 100 3.99 -1.91 3.32
C ALA A 100 3.30 -1.06 4.39
N MET A 101 1.99 -1.21 4.58
CA MET A 101 1.24 -0.52 5.65
C MET A 101 1.77 -0.93 7.03
N PHE A 102 1.99 -2.24 7.24
CA PHE A 102 2.62 -2.73 8.47
C PHE A 102 4.02 -2.13 8.68
N SER A 103 4.87 -2.16 7.63
CA SER A 103 6.21 -1.58 7.69
C SER A 103 6.19 -0.09 8.00
N LEU A 104 5.28 0.65 7.35
CA LEU A 104 5.09 2.08 7.58
C LEU A 104 4.61 2.39 9.00
N GLY A 105 3.71 1.56 9.54
CA GLY A 105 3.29 1.63 10.94
C GLY A 105 4.47 1.50 11.90
N ILE A 106 5.40 0.57 11.64
CA ILE A 106 6.63 0.43 12.41
C ILE A 106 7.51 1.69 12.32
N LEU A 107 7.70 2.25 11.10
CA LEU A 107 8.52 3.44 10.92
C LEU A 107 7.96 4.64 11.68
N TYR A 108 6.65 4.87 11.67
CA TYR A 108 6.01 5.93 12.45
C TYR A 108 6.09 5.69 13.96
N ARG A 109 5.89 4.44 14.41
CA ARG A 109 6.02 4.09 15.83
C ARG A 109 7.42 4.36 16.37
N ASP A 110 8.45 4.06 15.56
CA ASP A 110 9.85 4.10 16.00
C ASP A 110 10.57 5.40 15.58
N GLY A 111 9.94 6.24 14.76
CA GLY A 111 10.53 7.48 14.25
C GLY A 111 11.67 7.24 13.27
N GLN A 112 11.59 6.16 12.48
CA GLN A 112 12.64 5.77 11.52
C GLN A 112 12.36 6.35 10.12
N GLY A 113 13.13 7.34 9.72
CA GLY A 113 12.96 8.01 8.42
C GLY A 113 11.78 8.97 8.32
N VAL A 114 10.88 8.92 9.29
CA VAL A 114 9.75 9.82 9.50
C VAL A 114 9.74 10.26 10.96
N PRO A 115 9.15 11.42 11.30
CA PRO A 115 8.90 11.78 12.69
C PRO A 115 8.03 10.72 13.38
N ARG A 116 8.33 10.40 14.64
CA ARG A 116 7.50 9.49 15.42
C ARG A 116 6.08 10.04 15.56
N ASP A 117 5.09 9.21 15.22
CA ASP A 117 3.67 9.54 15.31
C ASP A 117 2.86 8.28 15.64
N ASP A 118 2.41 8.15 16.88
CA ASP A 118 1.65 6.98 17.34
C ASP A 118 0.24 6.94 16.70
N ILE A 119 -0.33 8.09 16.27
CA ILE A 119 -1.64 8.16 15.58
C ILE A 119 -1.49 7.60 14.15
N GLU A 120 -0.47 8.03 13.41
CA GLU A 120 -0.18 7.49 12.08
C GLU A 120 0.21 6.00 12.15
N ALA A 121 1.01 5.60 13.15
CA ALA A 121 1.37 4.20 13.34
C ALA A 121 0.13 3.32 13.57
N TYR A 122 -0.77 3.75 14.48
CA TYR A 122 -2.03 3.05 14.74
C TYR A 122 -2.88 2.94 13.48
N LYS A 123 -3.08 4.06 12.76
CA LYS A 123 -3.83 4.09 11.50
C LYS A 123 -3.35 3.02 10.52
N TRP A 124 -2.04 2.97 10.27
CA TRP A 124 -1.47 2.03 9.31
C TRP A 124 -1.57 0.57 9.77
N PHE A 125 -1.38 0.28 11.06
CA PHE A 125 -1.61 -1.06 11.60
C PHE A 125 -3.08 -1.47 11.53
N ASP A 126 -4.01 -0.55 11.79
CA ASP A 126 -5.45 -0.81 11.72
C ASP A 126 -5.88 -1.16 10.28
N ILE A 127 -5.43 -0.38 9.29
CA ILE A 127 -5.68 -0.65 7.88
C ILE A 127 -5.06 -1.99 7.45
N ALA A 128 -3.81 -2.25 7.79
CA ALA A 128 -3.13 -3.50 7.44
C ALA A 128 -3.84 -4.72 8.02
N SER A 129 -4.29 -4.64 9.28
CA SER A 129 -5.02 -5.71 9.94
C SER A 129 -6.37 -5.99 9.29
N ALA A 130 -7.07 -4.94 8.82
CA ALA A 130 -8.37 -5.07 8.17
C ALA A 130 -8.27 -5.67 6.76
N ILE A 131 -7.22 -5.33 5.99
CA ILE A 131 -7.04 -5.84 4.62
C ILE A 131 -6.60 -7.29 4.60
N ASN A 132 -5.63 -7.68 5.44
CA ASN A 132 -5.03 -9.03 5.42
C ASN A 132 -5.46 -9.92 6.57
N PHE A 133 -6.28 -9.42 7.50
CA PHE A 133 -6.58 -10.11 8.77
C PHE A 133 -5.30 -10.55 9.50
N ASP A 134 -4.22 -9.74 9.41
CA ASP A 134 -2.90 -10.08 9.92
C ASP A 134 -2.82 -9.89 11.45
N PRO A 135 -2.60 -11.00 12.22
CA PRO A 135 -2.51 -10.92 13.68
C PRO A 135 -1.36 -10.04 14.19
N LYS A 136 -0.28 -9.89 13.41
CA LYS A 136 0.85 -9.04 13.82
C LYS A 136 0.48 -7.57 13.79
N SER A 137 -0.21 -7.12 12.73
CA SER A 137 -0.72 -5.75 12.62
C SER A 137 -1.72 -5.45 13.73
N GLN A 138 -2.64 -6.38 14.00
CA GLN A 138 -3.59 -6.26 15.09
C GLN A 138 -2.88 -6.14 16.45
N PHE A 139 -1.91 -6.99 16.73
CA PHE A 139 -1.14 -6.95 17.96
C PHE A 139 -0.41 -5.62 18.16
N GLN A 140 0.26 -5.10 17.12
CA GLN A 140 0.95 -3.81 17.19
C GLN A 140 -0.01 -2.64 17.42
N ARG A 141 -1.16 -2.65 16.74
CA ARG A 141 -2.24 -1.67 16.94
C ARG A 141 -2.72 -1.67 18.39
N ASP A 142 -3.02 -2.85 18.94
CA ASP A 142 -3.58 -2.99 20.29
C ASP A 142 -2.54 -2.60 21.36
N LEU A 143 -1.27 -2.89 21.12
CA LEU A 143 -0.17 -2.44 21.98
C LEU A 143 -0.04 -0.90 22.00
N LEU A 144 -0.19 -0.24 20.84
CA LEU A 144 -0.22 1.23 20.77
C LEU A 144 -1.41 1.81 21.53
N ALA A 145 -2.60 1.21 21.35
CA ALA A 145 -3.82 1.67 22.01
C ALA A 145 -3.69 1.73 23.55
N GLN A 146 -2.89 0.83 24.16
CA GLN A 146 -2.70 0.81 25.62
C GLN A 146 -1.96 2.04 26.15
N ARG A 147 -1.20 2.75 25.30
CA ARG A 147 -0.41 3.92 25.70
C ARG A 147 -0.91 5.24 25.10
N MET A 148 -1.90 5.19 24.23
CA MET A 148 -2.51 6.35 23.61
C MET A 148 -3.71 6.83 24.43
N SER A 149 -4.03 8.13 24.33
CA SER A 149 -5.29 8.62 24.92
C SER A 149 -6.49 8.13 24.09
N PRO A 150 -7.69 8.04 24.70
CA PRO A 150 -8.92 7.67 23.99
C PRO A 150 -9.20 8.57 22.75
N GLU A 151 -8.88 9.86 22.87
CA GLU A 151 -9.05 10.84 21.80
C GLU A 151 -8.08 10.55 20.63
N ALA A 152 -6.82 10.23 20.95
CA ALA A 152 -5.81 9.88 19.94
C ALA A 152 -6.18 8.58 19.21
N VAL A 153 -6.70 7.58 19.90
CA VAL A 153 -7.22 6.33 19.29
C VAL A 153 -8.41 6.63 18.37
N THR A 154 -9.32 7.50 18.80
CA THR A 154 -10.48 7.92 18.00
C THR A 154 -10.05 8.63 16.73
N GLU A 155 -9.10 9.55 16.82
CA GLU A 155 -8.51 10.23 15.65
C GLU A 155 -7.83 9.26 14.70
N ALA A 156 -7.05 8.32 15.21
CA ALA A 156 -6.38 7.30 14.40
C ALA A 156 -7.37 6.42 13.61
N LYS A 157 -8.44 5.97 14.28
CA LYS A 157 -9.53 5.20 13.63
C LYS A 157 -10.25 6.01 12.56
N LYS A 158 -10.50 7.30 12.82
CA LYS A 158 -11.08 8.21 11.83
C LYS A 158 -10.19 8.31 10.60
N ARG A 159 -8.88 8.54 10.78
CA ARG A 159 -7.92 8.59 9.65
C ARG A 159 -7.87 7.28 8.87
N ALA A 160 -7.96 6.13 9.55
CA ALA A 160 -8.04 4.83 8.88
C ALA A 160 -9.31 4.72 8.03
N GLN A 161 -10.47 5.10 8.58
CA GLN A 161 -11.75 5.09 7.87
C GLN A 161 -11.74 6.06 6.66
N ASP A 162 -11.17 7.26 6.82
CA ASP A 162 -11.04 8.23 5.73
C ASP A 162 -10.18 7.68 4.59
N TRP A 163 -9.09 6.98 4.93
CA TRP A 163 -8.26 6.30 3.93
C TRP A 163 -9.05 5.21 3.20
N PHE A 164 -9.81 4.32 3.90
CA PHE A 164 -10.66 3.31 3.28
C PHE A 164 -11.67 3.93 2.33
N ASN A 165 -12.35 4.99 2.76
CA ASN A 165 -13.34 5.69 1.93
C ASN A 165 -12.68 6.26 0.66
N ALA A 166 -11.52 6.90 0.80
CA ALA A 166 -10.79 7.45 -0.34
C ALA A 166 -10.27 6.37 -1.31
N PHE A 167 -9.81 5.24 -0.77
CA PHE A 167 -9.24 4.16 -1.56
C PHE A 167 -10.30 3.38 -2.35
N PHE A 168 -11.42 3.02 -1.72
CA PHE A 168 -12.44 2.16 -2.33
C PHE A 168 -13.55 2.92 -3.06
N PHE A 169 -13.90 4.12 -2.61
CA PHE A 169 -15.03 4.87 -3.14
C PHE A 169 -14.63 6.16 -3.87
N GLY A 170 -13.33 6.46 -3.93
CA GLY A 170 -12.81 7.72 -4.44
C GLY A 170 -12.99 8.85 -3.44
N LYS A 171 -12.29 9.97 -3.67
CA LYS A 171 -12.56 11.19 -2.91
C LYS A 171 -13.96 11.63 -3.24
N SER A 172 -14.91 11.47 -2.32
CA SER A 172 -16.21 12.15 -2.44
C SER A 172 -15.92 13.63 -2.65
N SER A 173 -16.25 14.12 -3.84
CA SER A 173 -16.23 15.56 -4.13
C SER A 173 -17.23 16.20 -3.17
N VAL A 174 -16.73 16.86 -2.12
CA VAL A 174 -17.47 17.82 -1.33
C VAL A 174 -17.32 19.16 -2.00
#